data_0397329c2e6561745128d6dbecd92bf2
#
_entry.id   0397329c2e6561745128d6dbecd92bf2
#
_cell.length_a   1.000
_cell.length_b   1.000
_cell.length_c   1.000
_cell.angle_alpha   90.00
_cell.angle_beta   90.00
_cell.angle_gamma   90.00
#
_symmetry.space_group_name_H-M   'P 1'
#
loop_
_entity.id
_entity.type
_entity.pdbx_description
1 polymer ?
#
loop_
_entity_poly.entity_id
_entity_poly.type
_entity_poly.pdbx_seq_one_letter_code
_entity_poly.pdbx_strand_id
1 'polypeptide(L)'
;IKKGHSSSAAISVLTARAFNRVYDLRLTVRGEMELAYQGEITTPSRCGRMDQGCAFGDRAVLMEFDGDRLATEEIRPAKDLHFVIVDLKAKKDTVEILKRLNRSYPFAEGEVEKGVQELLGPVNKRIVQQAKEALQAGDACRLGALMGEAQAFFDRYAAPACPEELTSPALHRVLAHEALRPHVWGGKGVGSQGDGSGQLVA
;
A
#
# COMPACT_ATOMS: atom_id res chain seq x y z
N ILE A 1 1.70 -5.49 14.89
CA ILE A 1 3.11 -5.32 14.51
C ILE A 1 3.46 -6.39 13.50
N LYS A 2 4.21 -6.05 12.44
CA LYS A 2 4.61 -6.94 11.32
C LYS A 2 3.44 -7.52 10.51
N LYS A 3 2.35 -6.78 10.36
CA LYS A 3 1.15 -7.20 9.60
C LYS A 3 0.90 -6.38 8.33
N GLY A 4 1.83 -5.51 7.93
CA GLY A 4 1.70 -4.68 6.73
C GLY A 4 0.98 -3.35 6.94
N HIS A 5 0.69 -2.96 8.18
CA HIS A 5 0.05 -1.69 8.54
C HIS A 5 1.04 -0.64 9.07
N SER A 6 2.30 -0.75 8.71
CA SER A 6 3.35 0.27 8.93
C SER A 6 3.32 0.95 10.29
N SER A 7 3.33 0.16 11.36
CA SER A 7 3.34 0.72 12.73
C SER A 7 4.59 1.57 13.01
N SER A 8 5.71 1.30 12.34
CA SER A 8 6.92 2.13 12.42
C SER A 8 6.69 3.52 11.87
N ALA A 9 6.09 3.65 10.68
CA ALA A 9 5.75 4.94 10.10
C ALA A 9 4.78 5.73 10.99
N ALA A 10 3.78 5.07 11.57
CA ALA A 10 2.86 5.71 12.50
C ALA A 10 3.58 6.30 13.72
N ILE A 11 4.50 5.55 14.32
CA ILE A 11 5.32 6.01 15.46
C ILE A 11 6.22 7.18 15.03
N SER A 12 6.88 7.08 13.89
CA SER A 12 7.78 8.13 13.37
C SER A 12 7.02 9.43 13.10
N VAL A 13 5.81 9.34 12.50
CA VAL A 13 4.95 10.51 12.26
C VAL A 13 4.44 11.11 13.57
N LEU A 14 4.01 10.29 14.54
CA LEU A 14 3.58 10.79 15.85
C LEU A 14 4.73 11.49 16.58
N THR A 15 5.94 10.97 16.48
CA THR A 15 7.13 11.61 17.05
C THR A 15 7.41 12.95 16.38
N ALA A 16 7.45 13.00 15.03
CA ALA A 16 7.64 14.23 14.28
C ALA A 16 6.58 15.28 14.64
N ARG A 17 5.32 14.88 14.74
CA ARG A 17 4.20 15.75 15.13
C ARG A 17 4.31 16.24 16.57
N ALA A 18 4.73 15.38 17.50
CA ALA A 18 4.95 15.78 18.88
C ALA A 18 6.04 16.87 18.98
N PHE A 19 7.17 16.67 18.32
CA PHE A 19 8.24 17.67 18.25
C PHE A 19 7.78 18.96 17.58
N ASN A 20 7.05 18.85 16.47
CA ASN A 20 6.48 20.00 15.77
C ASN A 20 5.63 20.88 16.71
N ARG A 21 4.78 20.24 17.54
CA ARG A 21 3.92 20.95 18.50
C ARG A 21 4.68 21.51 19.70
N VAL A 22 5.59 20.71 20.29
CA VAL A 22 6.30 21.10 21.51
C VAL A 22 7.28 22.24 21.25
N TYR A 23 7.93 22.24 20.09
CA TYR A 23 8.98 23.21 19.74
C TYR A 23 8.53 24.27 18.73
N ASP A 24 7.23 24.33 18.39
CA ASP A 24 6.65 25.26 17.40
C ASP A 24 7.45 25.30 16.08
N LEU A 25 7.77 24.12 15.54
CA LEU A 25 8.60 24.00 14.33
C LEU A 25 7.87 24.46 13.07
N ARG A 26 6.56 24.66 13.12
CA ARG A 26 5.67 25.11 12.02
C ARG A 26 5.74 24.23 10.77
N LEU A 27 5.99 22.93 10.97
CA LEU A 27 5.97 21.98 9.88
C LEU A 27 4.55 21.80 9.37
N THR A 28 4.40 21.75 8.06
CA THR A 28 3.16 21.29 7.42
C THR A 28 3.00 19.78 7.60
N VAL A 29 1.83 19.22 7.29
CA VAL A 29 1.61 17.75 7.29
C VAL A 29 2.63 17.04 6.42
N ARG A 30 2.98 17.61 5.25
CA ARG A 30 4.04 17.08 4.37
C ARG A 30 5.42 17.17 5.02
N GLY A 31 5.68 18.23 5.76
CA GLY A 31 6.94 18.37 6.52
C GLY A 31 7.06 17.31 7.62
N GLU A 32 6.00 17.04 8.37
CA GLU A 32 5.96 15.96 9.35
C GLU A 32 6.18 14.59 8.69
N MET A 33 5.53 14.33 7.55
CA MET A 33 5.69 13.12 6.74
C MET A 33 7.14 12.94 6.28
N GLU A 34 7.75 13.98 5.74
CA GLU A 34 9.13 13.93 5.24
C GLU A 34 10.14 13.72 6.39
N LEU A 35 9.97 14.43 7.50
CA LEU A 35 10.82 14.25 8.67
C LEU A 35 10.72 12.82 9.23
N ALA A 36 9.52 12.28 9.29
CA ALA A 36 9.29 10.88 9.71
C ALA A 36 9.97 9.89 8.75
N TYR A 37 9.89 10.12 7.43
CA TYR A 37 10.57 9.31 6.43
C TYR A 37 12.09 9.36 6.59
N GLN A 38 12.68 10.57 6.73
CA GLN A 38 14.11 10.73 6.93
C GLN A 38 14.60 9.99 8.19
N GLY A 39 13.81 10.01 9.26
CA GLY A 39 14.10 9.22 10.45
C GLY A 39 14.06 7.71 10.18
N GLU A 40 13.07 7.25 9.43
CA GLU A 40 12.85 5.82 9.19
C GLU A 40 13.88 5.18 8.24
N ILE A 41 14.35 5.90 7.22
CA ILE A 41 15.40 5.39 6.31
C ILE A 41 16.76 5.20 6.99
N THR A 42 16.96 5.79 8.17
CA THR A 42 18.16 5.54 8.99
C THR A 42 18.08 4.19 9.73
N THR A 43 16.90 3.57 9.75
CA THR A 43 16.70 2.25 10.39
C THR A 43 16.93 1.11 9.37
N PRO A 44 17.12 -0.13 9.83
CA PRO A 44 17.27 -1.28 8.92
C PRO A 44 16.07 -1.54 8.00
N SER A 45 14.86 -1.06 8.34
CA SER A 45 13.65 -1.32 7.55
C SER A 45 13.61 -0.57 6.22
N ARG A 46 14.22 0.62 6.14
CA ARG A 46 14.37 1.41 4.90
C ARG A 46 13.11 1.39 4.01
N CYS A 47 11.94 1.65 4.60
CA CYS A 47 10.68 1.65 3.86
C CYS A 47 10.61 2.82 2.86
N GLY A 48 9.65 2.76 1.93
CA GLY A 48 9.35 3.87 1.04
C GLY A 48 8.55 4.98 1.74
N ARG A 49 8.34 6.10 1.05
CA ARG A 49 7.64 7.30 1.57
C ARG A 49 6.13 7.15 1.74
N MET A 50 5.52 6.09 1.21
CA MET A 50 4.06 5.96 1.18
C MET A 50 3.46 5.83 2.59
N ASP A 51 4.10 5.07 3.45
CA ASP A 51 3.56 4.71 4.77
C ASP A 51 3.44 5.91 5.72
N GLN A 52 4.34 6.90 5.58
CA GLN A 52 4.28 8.15 6.34
C GLN A 52 3.08 9.02 5.92
N GLY A 53 2.35 8.63 4.86
CA GLY A 53 1.07 9.23 4.50
C GLY A 53 0.01 9.16 5.60
N CYS A 54 0.17 8.30 6.61
CA CYS A 54 -0.63 8.35 7.83
C CYS A 54 -0.59 9.72 8.54
N ALA A 55 0.35 10.60 8.20
CA ALA A 55 0.37 11.98 8.67
C ALA A 55 -0.87 12.78 8.25
N PHE A 56 -1.53 12.42 7.16
CA PHE A 56 -2.79 13.05 6.72
C PHE A 56 -4.02 12.64 7.56
N GLY A 57 -3.87 11.66 8.47
CA GLY A 57 -4.96 11.20 9.35
C GLY A 57 -5.96 10.31 8.62
N ASP A 58 -7.24 10.63 8.75
CA ASP A 58 -8.38 9.88 8.18
C ASP A 58 -8.73 10.26 6.73
N ARG A 59 -7.92 11.11 6.10
CA ARG A 59 -8.16 11.58 4.74
C ARG A 59 -7.62 10.59 3.72
N ALA A 60 -8.39 10.32 2.66
CA ALA A 60 -7.89 9.61 1.49
C ALA A 60 -6.98 10.55 0.70
N VAL A 61 -5.78 10.10 0.37
CA VAL A 61 -4.78 10.92 -0.32
C VAL A 61 -4.18 10.14 -1.47
N LEU A 62 -4.24 10.71 -2.66
CA LEU A 62 -3.42 10.28 -3.80
C LEU A 62 -2.01 10.81 -3.63
N MET A 63 -1.03 9.95 -3.77
CA MET A 63 0.38 10.29 -3.75
C MET A 63 1.02 9.91 -5.08
N GLU A 64 1.63 10.89 -5.73
CA GLU A 64 2.38 10.68 -6.97
C GLU A 64 3.86 10.95 -6.70
N PHE A 65 4.67 9.93 -6.98
CA PHE A 65 6.11 9.96 -6.79
C PHE A 65 6.80 10.09 -8.15
N ASP A 66 7.65 11.10 -8.28
CA ASP A 66 8.49 11.33 -9.46
C ASP A 66 9.91 11.66 -8.98
N GLY A 67 10.74 10.63 -8.86
CA GLY A 67 12.03 10.72 -8.20
C GLY A 67 11.87 11.22 -6.75
N ASP A 68 12.52 12.37 -6.44
CA ASP A 68 12.42 13.00 -5.12
C ASP A 68 11.17 13.86 -4.94
N ARG A 69 10.43 14.09 -6.01
CA ARG A 69 9.20 14.89 -5.95
C ARG A 69 8.05 14.03 -5.46
N LEU A 70 7.25 14.61 -4.58
CA LEU A 70 5.99 14.05 -4.11
C LEU A 70 4.87 15.06 -4.31
N ALA A 71 3.91 14.73 -5.16
CA ALA A 71 2.63 15.42 -5.23
C ALA A 71 1.60 14.70 -4.38
N THR A 72 0.75 15.45 -3.69
CA THR A 72 -0.34 14.91 -2.87
C THR A 72 -1.63 15.60 -3.22
N GLU A 73 -2.70 14.82 -3.39
CA GLU A 73 -4.06 15.31 -3.63
C GLU A 73 -5.01 14.64 -2.64
N GLU A 74 -5.75 15.43 -1.86
CA GLU A 74 -6.80 14.90 -0.99
C GLU A 74 -8.01 14.50 -1.83
N ILE A 75 -8.46 13.27 -1.65
CA ILE A 75 -9.65 12.74 -2.30
C ILE A 75 -10.80 12.76 -1.29
N ARG A 76 -11.92 13.35 -1.69
CA ARG A 76 -13.15 13.33 -0.88
C ARG A 76 -14.12 12.33 -1.49
N PRO A 77 -14.34 11.18 -0.86
CA PRO A 77 -15.35 10.24 -1.30
C PRO A 77 -16.75 10.88 -1.27
N ALA A 78 -17.57 10.61 -2.28
CA ALA A 78 -18.95 11.10 -2.31
C ALA A 78 -19.87 10.39 -1.31
N LYS A 79 -19.47 9.21 -0.85
CA LYS A 79 -20.19 8.37 0.12
C LYS A 79 -19.21 7.70 1.07
N ASP A 80 -19.70 7.29 2.23
CA ASP A 80 -18.92 6.43 3.12
C ASP A 80 -18.63 5.08 2.45
N LEU A 81 -17.39 4.64 2.59
CA LEU A 81 -16.91 3.37 2.09
C LEU A 81 -16.45 2.51 3.27
N HIS A 82 -16.91 1.28 3.31
CA HIS A 82 -16.62 0.37 4.41
C HIS A 82 -15.49 -0.59 4.03
N PHE A 83 -14.49 -0.68 4.90
CA PHE A 83 -13.36 -1.58 4.71
C PHE A 83 -13.26 -2.56 5.87
N VAL A 84 -13.01 -3.81 5.55
CA VAL A 84 -12.70 -4.86 6.52
C VAL A 84 -11.24 -5.24 6.40
N ILE A 85 -10.50 -5.13 7.49
CA ILE A 85 -9.11 -5.56 7.56
C ILE A 85 -9.06 -6.93 8.24
N VAL A 86 -8.44 -7.90 7.56
CA VAL A 86 -8.32 -9.28 8.01
C VAL A 86 -6.87 -9.58 8.37
N ASP A 87 -6.61 -9.94 9.61
CA ASP A 87 -5.31 -10.52 10.02
C ASP A 87 -5.25 -11.98 9.60
N LEU A 88 -4.37 -12.31 8.66
CA LEU A 88 -4.23 -13.66 8.09
C LEU A 88 -3.52 -14.64 9.04
N LYS A 89 -3.10 -14.18 10.22
CA LYS A 89 -2.40 -14.99 11.24
C LYS A 89 -1.12 -15.67 10.76
N ALA A 90 -0.59 -15.24 9.62
CA ALA A 90 0.66 -15.73 9.07
C ALA A 90 1.77 -14.67 9.18
N LYS A 91 2.99 -15.09 8.92
CA LYS A 91 4.17 -14.21 8.90
C LYS A 91 4.49 -13.85 7.46
N LYS A 92 5.10 -12.68 7.27
CA LYS A 92 5.73 -12.29 6.01
C LYS A 92 7.05 -11.58 6.28
N ASP A 93 8.00 -11.74 5.39
CA ASP A 93 9.25 -11.00 5.42
C ASP A 93 9.20 -9.84 4.42
N THR A 94 8.77 -8.67 4.93
CA THR A 94 8.70 -7.43 4.12
C THR A 94 10.07 -7.01 3.58
N VAL A 95 11.15 -7.27 4.33
CA VAL A 95 12.51 -6.88 3.91
C VAL A 95 12.94 -7.72 2.70
N GLU A 96 12.71 -9.04 2.76
CA GLU A 96 13.04 -9.91 1.62
C GLU A 96 12.18 -9.60 0.39
N ILE A 97 10.86 -9.38 0.57
CA ILE A 97 9.96 -8.97 -0.52
C ILE A 97 10.50 -7.71 -1.21
N LEU A 98 10.75 -6.64 -0.45
CA LEU A 98 11.23 -5.38 -1.02
C LEU A 98 12.59 -5.53 -1.67
N LYS A 99 13.50 -6.28 -1.07
CA LYS A 99 14.82 -6.58 -1.64
C LYS A 99 14.71 -7.27 -3.00
N ARG A 100 13.81 -8.24 -3.15
CA ARG A 100 13.59 -8.96 -4.40
C ARG A 100 12.95 -8.06 -5.46
N LEU A 101 11.90 -7.32 -5.11
CA LEU A 101 11.24 -6.41 -6.06
C LEU A 101 12.17 -5.28 -6.52
N ASN A 102 13.01 -4.75 -5.63
CA ASN A 102 13.96 -3.68 -5.96
C ASN A 102 15.05 -4.11 -6.93
N ARG A 103 15.31 -5.41 -7.12
CA ARG A 103 16.24 -5.90 -8.16
C ARG A 103 15.77 -5.58 -9.57
N SER A 104 14.48 -5.33 -9.74
CA SER A 104 13.89 -4.95 -11.02
C SER A 104 14.20 -3.50 -11.43
N TYR A 105 14.89 -2.73 -10.56
CA TYR A 105 15.17 -1.32 -10.78
C TYR A 105 16.65 -0.99 -10.56
N PRO A 106 17.24 -0.05 -11.36
CA PRO A 106 16.55 0.69 -12.45
C PRO A 106 16.40 -0.12 -13.75
N PHE A 107 17.13 -1.25 -13.91
CA PHE A 107 17.15 -2.04 -15.13
C PHE A 107 16.63 -3.45 -14.88
N ALA A 108 15.71 -3.90 -15.73
CA ALA A 108 15.19 -5.26 -15.73
C ALA A 108 16.07 -6.14 -16.64
N GLU A 109 16.61 -7.21 -16.10
CA GLU A 109 17.49 -8.13 -16.83
C GLU A 109 16.71 -9.30 -17.44
N GLY A 110 15.53 -9.66 -16.87
CA GLY A 110 14.72 -10.79 -17.29
C GLY A 110 13.24 -10.48 -17.38
N GLU A 111 12.45 -11.49 -17.75
CA GLU A 111 10.99 -11.35 -17.90
C GLU A 111 10.27 -11.10 -16.55
N VAL A 112 10.81 -11.64 -15.47
CA VAL A 112 10.26 -11.42 -14.12
C VAL A 112 10.41 -9.95 -13.73
N GLU A 113 11.62 -9.39 -13.90
CA GLU A 113 11.91 -7.99 -13.59
C GLU A 113 11.10 -7.03 -14.46
N LYS A 114 10.96 -7.34 -15.78
CA LYS A 114 10.09 -6.57 -16.68
C LYS A 114 8.64 -6.61 -16.23
N GLY A 115 8.15 -7.78 -15.78
CA GLY A 115 6.81 -7.91 -15.20
C GLY A 115 6.61 -7.04 -13.96
N VAL A 116 7.59 -7.00 -13.06
CA VAL A 116 7.56 -6.12 -11.88
C VAL A 116 7.51 -4.65 -12.30
N GLN A 117 8.33 -4.22 -13.28
CA GLN A 117 8.31 -2.84 -13.79
C GLN A 117 6.97 -2.50 -14.45
N GLU A 118 6.40 -3.41 -15.24
CA GLU A 118 5.07 -3.24 -15.85
C GLU A 118 3.99 -3.07 -14.78
N LEU A 119 4.02 -3.92 -13.74
CA LEU A 119 3.07 -3.85 -12.63
C LEU A 119 3.17 -2.53 -11.87
N LEU A 120 4.37 -2.19 -11.38
CA LEU A 120 4.59 -1.03 -10.50
C LEU A 120 4.59 0.31 -11.25
N GLY A 121 4.68 0.27 -12.57
CA GLY A 121 4.59 1.42 -13.46
C GLY A 121 3.20 1.58 -14.10
N PRO A 122 3.04 1.21 -15.39
CA PRO A 122 1.83 1.48 -16.17
C PRO A 122 0.56 0.88 -15.57
N VAL A 123 0.61 -0.38 -15.12
CA VAL A 123 -0.56 -1.08 -14.55
C VAL A 123 -1.01 -0.41 -13.27
N ASN A 124 -0.09 -0.15 -12.33
CA ASN A 124 -0.41 0.50 -11.07
C ASN A 124 -0.96 1.91 -11.30
N LYS A 125 -0.33 2.70 -12.18
CA LYS A 125 -0.79 4.05 -12.50
C LYS A 125 -2.23 4.06 -13.01
N ARG A 126 -2.57 3.15 -13.93
CA ARG A 126 -3.93 3.00 -14.47
C ARG A 126 -4.93 2.62 -13.38
N ILE A 127 -4.61 1.60 -12.57
CA ILE A 127 -5.52 1.12 -11.51
C ILE A 127 -5.74 2.21 -10.46
N VAL A 128 -4.69 2.90 -10.03
CA VAL A 128 -4.78 3.98 -9.04
C VAL A 128 -5.62 5.14 -9.55
N GLN A 129 -5.50 5.51 -10.84
CA GLN A 129 -6.32 6.56 -11.42
C GLN A 129 -7.81 6.17 -11.44
N GLN A 130 -8.12 4.94 -11.83
CA GLN A 130 -9.50 4.44 -11.80
C GLN A 130 -10.04 4.30 -10.37
N ALA A 131 -9.18 3.90 -9.41
CA ALA A 131 -9.57 3.85 -8.00
C ALA A 131 -9.86 5.24 -7.43
N LYS A 132 -9.11 6.28 -7.84
CA LYS A 132 -9.42 7.68 -7.51
C LYS A 132 -10.82 8.06 -7.98
N GLU A 133 -11.17 7.75 -9.22
CA GLU A 133 -12.48 8.04 -9.79
C GLU A 133 -13.60 7.28 -9.02
N ALA A 134 -13.38 6.00 -8.71
CA ALA A 134 -14.31 5.20 -7.92
C ALA A 134 -14.51 5.77 -6.50
N LEU A 135 -13.43 6.20 -5.84
CA LEU A 135 -13.48 6.87 -4.54
C LEU A 135 -14.28 8.18 -4.61
N GLN A 136 -13.99 9.03 -5.59
CA GLN A 136 -14.70 10.29 -5.79
C GLN A 136 -16.19 10.10 -6.05
N ALA A 137 -16.56 9.03 -6.77
CA ALA A 137 -17.95 8.66 -7.02
C ALA A 137 -18.62 7.95 -5.82
N GLY A 138 -17.85 7.48 -4.83
CA GLY A 138 -18.36 6.62 -3.75
C GLY A 138 -18.83 5.26 -4.26
N ASP A 139 -18.18 4.73 -5.31
CA ASP A 139 -18.53 3.47 -5.95
C ASP A 139 -17.73 2.31 -5.34
N ALA A 140 -18.29 1.71 -4.28
CA ALA A 140 -17.70 0.57 -3.59
C ALA A 140 -17.53 -0.66 -4.50
N CYS A 141 -18.50 -0.91 -5.39
CA CYS A 141 -18.47 -2.04 -6.32
C CYS A 141 -17.27 -1.92 -7.27
N ARG A 142 -17.12 -0.75 -7.91
CA ARG A 142 -15.99 -0.48 -8.80
C ARG A 142 -14.66 -0.54 -8.07
N LEU A 143 -14.58 0.02 -6.87
CA LEU A 143 -13.37 0.00 -6.05
C LEU A 143 -12.98 -1.44 -5.70
N GLY A 144 -13.93 -2.26 -5.25
CA GLY A 144 -13.69 -3.67 -4.93
C GLY A 144 -13.21 -4.47 -6.15
N ALA A 145 -13.82 -4.26 -7.32
CA ALA A 145 -13.38 -4.88 -8.56
C ALA A 145 -11.94 -4.50 -8.93
N LEU A 146 -11.58 -3.22 -8.78
CA LEU A 146 -10.20 -2.73 -9.02
C LEU A 146 -9.20 -3.32 -8.02
N MET A 147 -9.60 -3.53 -6.77
CA MET A 147 -8.75 -4.20 -5.79
C MET A 147 -8.48 -5.65 -6.17
N GLY A 148 -9.51 -6.38 -6.65
CA GLY A 148 -9.34 -7.75 -7.18
C GLY A 148 -8.44 -7.78 -8.43
N GLU A 149 -8.61 -6.82 -9.35
CA GLU A 149 -7.76 -6.67 -10.54
C GLU A 149 -6.30 -6.40 -10.13
N ALA A 150 -6.07 -5.51 -9.16
CA ALA A 150 -4.75 -5.21 -8.64
C ALA A 150 -4.08 -6.45 -8.03
N GLN A 151 -4.85 -7.29 -7.30
CA GLN A 151 -4.34 -8.55 -6.75
C GLN A 151 -3.96 -9.52 -7.87
N ALA A 152 -4.81 -9.70 -8.87
CA ALA A 152 -4.53 -10.61 -9.98
C ALA A 152 -3.27 -10.19 -10.78
N PHE A 153 -3.08 -8.90 -11.01
CA PHE A 153 -1.85 -8.41 -11.64
C PHE A 153 -0.63 -8.60 -10.73
N PHE A 154 -0.78 -8.41 -9.42
CA PHE A 154 0.31 -8.63 -8.47
C PHE A 154 0.74 -10.10 -8.47
N ASP A 155 -0.20 -11.03 -8.42
CA ASP A 155 0.06 -12.46 -8.47
C ASP A 155 0.78 -12.87 -9.76
N ARG A 156 0.38 -12.27 -10.87
CA ARG A 156 0.97 -12.55 -12.18
C ARG A 156 2.39 -12.00 -12.35
N TYR A 157 2.64 -10.78 -11.91
CA TYR A 157 3.85 -10.04 -12.26
C TYR A 157 4.84 -9.87 -11.12
N ALA A 158 4.40 -9.74 -9.87
CA ALA A 158 5.28 -9.56 -8.72
C ALA A 158 5.57 -10.86 -7.96
N ALA A 159 4.59 -11.74 -7.83
CA ALA A 159 4.78 -12.98 -7.08
C ALA A 159 5.93 -13.85 -7.62
N PRO A 160 6.19 -13.94 -8.94
CA PRO A 160 7.35 -14.68 -9.46
C PRO A 160 8.72 -14.15 -9.00
N ALA A 161 8.81 -12.88 -8.56
CA ALA A 161 10.06 -12.31 -8.05
C ALA A 161 10.41 -12.78 -6.64
N CYS A 162 9.40 -13.19 -5.84
CA CYS A 162 9.59 -13.70 -4.48
C CYS A 162 8.48 -14.71 -4.13
N PRO A 163 8.45 -15.90 -4.78
CA PRO A 163 7.34 -16.82 -4.64
C PRO A 163 7.15 -17.36 -3.23
N GLU A 164 8.22 -17.46 -2.44
CA GLU A 164 8.20 -17.93 -1.06
C GLU A 164 7.32 -17.05 -0.15
N GLU A 165 7.27 -15.75 -0.42
CA GLU A 165 6.53 -14.77 0.37
C GLU A 165 5.25 -14.29 -0.31
N LEU A 166 5.16 -14.34 -1.64
CA LEU A 166 4.13 -13.67 -2.43
C LEU A 166 3.08 -14.61 -3.07
N THR A 167 3.21 -15.92 -2.93
CA THR A 167 2.14 -16.86 -3.31
C THR A 167 0.90 -16.73 -2.43
N SER A 168 1.07 -16.24 -1.21
CA SER A 168 0.01 -15.77 -0.30
C SER A 168 -1.19 -16.71 -0.15
N PRO A 169 -1.00 -17.99 0.23
CA PRO A 169 -2.10 -18.97 0.26
C PRO A 169 -3.19 -18.63 1.29
N ALA A 170 -2.85 -17.98 2.41
CA ALA A 170 -3.83 -17.57 3.39
C ALA A 170 -4.71 -16.42 2.87
N LEU A 171 -4.10 -15.45 2.18
CA LEU A 171 -4.82 -14.37 1.52
C LEU A 171 -5.82 -14.92 0.50
N HIS A 172 -5.36 -15.79 -0.39
CA HIS A 172 -6.21 -16.35 -1.45
C HIS A 172 -7.36 -17.18 -0.88
N ARG A 173 -7.16 -17.94 0.20
CA ARG A 173 -8.27 -18.61 0.89
C ARG A 173 -9.33 -17.65 1.39
N VAL A 174 -8.93 -16.48 1.94
CA VAL A 174 -9.87 -15.45 2.38
C VAL A 174 -10.60 -14.84 1.19
N LEU A 175 -9.87 -14.40 0.16
CA LEU A 175 -10.46 -13.78 -1.03
C LEU A 175 -11.42 -14.70 -1.79
N ALA A 176 -11.17 -16.02 -1.78
CA ALA A 176 -12.00 -17.01 -2.44
C ALA A 176 -13.15 -17.56 -1.55
N HIS A 177 -13.24 -17.11 -0.29
CA HIS A 177 -14.19 -17.69 0.65
C HIS A 177 -15.65 -17.37 0.27
N GLU A 178 -16.45 -18.40 0.01
CA GLU A 178 -17.81 -18.25 -0.53
C GLU A 178 -18.74 -17.44 0.39
N ALA A 179 -18.64 -17.60 1.70
CA ALA A 179 -19.47 -16.85 2.64
C ALA A 179 -19.19 -15.35 2.64
N LEU A 180 -18.08 -14.89 2.08
CA LEU A 180 -17.79 -13.46 1.97
C LEU A 180 -18.40 -12.83 0.71
N ARG A 181 -18.65 -13.59 -0.35
CA ARG A 181 -19.14 -13.08 -1.64
C ARG A 181 -20.39 -12.19 -1.56
N PRO A 182 -21.41 -12.50 -0.75
CA PRO A 182 -22.58 -11.63 -0.65
C PRO A 182 -22.34 -10.34 0.16
N HIS A 183 -21.20 -10.21 0.83
CA HIS A 183 -20.92 -9.13 1.77
C HIS A 183 -19.78 -8.22 1.36
N VAL A 184 -19.02 -8.58 0.32
CA VAL A 184 -17.85 -7.79 -0.13
C VAL A 184 -17.84 -7.64 -1.64
N TRP A 185 -17.41 -6.48 -2.09
CA TRP A 185 -17.24 -6.17 -3.51
C TRP A 185 -15.91 -6.64 -4.09
N GLY A 186 -14.92 -6.85 -3.22
CA GLY A 186 -13.60 -7.32 -3.59
C GLY A 186 -12.55 -7.02 -2.53
N GLY A 187 -11.31 -7.41 -2.81
CA GLY A 187 -10.22 -7.21 -1.85
C GLY A 187 -8.86 -7.55 -2.41
N LYS A 188 -7.84 -7.26 -1.61
CA LYS A 188 -6.42 -7.50 -1.94
C LYS A 188 -5.56 -7.58 -0.68
N GLY A 189 -4.33 -8.02 -0.84
CA GLY A 189 -3.31 -7.92 0.22
C GLY A 189 -2.93 -6.48 0.55
N VAL A 190 -2.35 -6.26 1.73
CA VAL A 190 -1.98 -4.94 2.24
C VAL A 190 -0.47 -4.70 2.14
N GLY A 191 -0.10 -3.48 1.75
CA GLY A 191 1.28 -3.01 1.67
C GLY A 191 2.11 -3.82 0.68
N SER A 192 3.21 -4.40 1.12
CA SER A 192 4.08 -5.26 0.30
C SER A 192 3.44 -6.62 -0.08
N GLN A 193 2.14 -6.81 0.20
CA GLN A 193 1.40 -8.06 -0.01
C GLN A 193 1.89 -9.20 0.91
N GLY A 194 1.82 -10.45 0.47
CA GLY A 194 2.11 -11.61 1.31
C GLY A 194 0.97 -11.92 2.31
N ASP A 195 1.16 -12.92 3.15
CA ASP A 195 0.14 -13.42 4.09
C ASP A 195 0.04 -12.63 5.41
N GLY A 196 0.43 -11.34 5.42
CA GLY A 196 0.32 -10.51 6.62
C GLY A 196 -1.11 -10.14 6.97
N SER A 197 -1.78 -9.44 6.06
CA SER A 197 -3.19 -9.04 6.17
C SER A 197 -3.81 -8.79 4.80
N GLY A 198 -5.13 -8.94 4.74
CA GLY A 198 -5.96 -8.57 3.61
C GLY A 198 -6.88 -7.40 3.94
N GLN A 199 -7.29 -6.67 2.92
CA GLN A 199 -8.34 -5.66 3.01
C GLN A 199 -9.44 -5.94 2.00
N LEU A 200 -10.68 -5.78 2.44
CA LEU A 200 -11.88 -6.01 1.65
C LEU A 200 -12.74 -4.74 1.65
N VAL A 201 -13.42 -4.48 0.55
CA VAL A 201 -14.46 -3.44 0.47
C VAL A 201 -15.81 -4.12 0.66
N ALA A 202 -16.60 -3.65 1.64
CA ALA A 202 -17.91 -4.17 1.99
C ALA A 202 -19.02 -3.22 1.55
#